data_2a129e54e8daf2232ac70077424c200c
#
_entry.id   2a129e54e8daf2232ac70077424c200c
#
_cell.length_a   1.000
_cell.length_b   1.000
_cell.length_c   1.000
_cell.angle_alpha   90.00
_cell.angle_beta   90.00
_cell.angle_gamma   90.00
#
_symmetry.space_group_name_H-M   'P 1'
#
loop_
_entity.id
_entity.type
_entity.pdbx_description
1 polymer ?
#
loop_
_entity_poly.entity_id
_entity_poly.type
_entity_poly.pdbx_seq_one_letter_code
_entity_poly.pdbx_strand_id
1 'polypeptide(L)'
;MINRRNFLVKSASALAITFVVPSLLSGKAHAKKPLAQKVTDKQSWGIHVDAGKCVEGCTACVDACNEENGLTGFGRPETDSQWIRKVTVKNKTTDKITTMPMMCQHCENPPCCDVCPTGASFKRVDGIVMVNQHTCIGCRYCMMACPFKARSFVHETLTQQNTNAPRGKGCVESCN
;
A
#
# COMPACT_ATOMS: atom_id res chain seq x y z
N MET A 1 -26.22 -45.79 -14.34
CA MET A 1 -26.27 -45.32 -12.95
C MET A 1 -25.04 -45.81 -12.24
N ILE A 2 -24.12 -44.95 -11.86
CA ILE A 2 -22.86 -45.28 -11.16
C ILE A 2 -23.18 -45.39 -9.68
N ASN A 3 -23.08 -46.62 -9.15
CA ASN A 3 -23.39 -46.92 -7.76
C ASN A 3 -22.24 -46.45 -6.85
N ARG A 4 -22.57 -45.77 -5.75
CA ARG A 4 -21.60 -45.20 -4.78
C ARG A 4 -20.53 -46.18 -4.28
N ARG A 5 -20.85 -47.46 -4.24
CA ARG A 5 -19.94 -48.53 -3.86
C ARG A 5 -18.78 -48.76 -4.87
N ASN A 6 -19.07 -48.58 -6.17
CA ASN A 6 -18.05 -48.76 -7.23
C ASN A 6 -17.13 -47.54 -7.37
N PHE A 7 -17.50 -46.39 -6.83
CA PHE A 7 -16.64 -45.21 -6.79
C PHE A 7 -15.52 -45.35 -5.75
N LEU A 8 -15.85 -45.90 -4.58
CA LEU A 8 -14.87 -46.08 -3.49
C LEU A 8 -13.84 -47.20 -3.74
N VAL A 9 -14.20 -48.24 -4.53
CA VAL A 9 -13.27 -49.35 -4.85
C VAL A 9 -12.28 -48.93 -5.94
N LYS A 10 -12.65 -48.01 -6.84
CA LYS A 10 -11.73 -47.53 -7.90
C LYS A 10 -10.75 -46.45 -7.45
N SER A 11 -10.96 -45.82 -6.29
CA SER A 11 -10.04 -44.86 -5.72
C SER A 11 -8.91 -45.44 -4.90
N ALA A 12 -8.96 -46.74 -4.58
CA ALA A 12 -7.92 -47.45 -3.80
C ALA A 12 -6.71 -47.93 -4.63
N SER A 13 -6.79 -47.89 -5.97
CA SER A 13 -5.73 -48.38 -6.85
C SER A 13 -4.79 -47.28 -7.39
N ALA A 14 -4.94 -46.03 -6.96
CA ALA A 14 -4.14 -44.91 -7.43
C ALA A 14 -3.05 -44.46 -6.43
N LEU A 15 -2.68 -45.33 -5.46
CA LEU A 15 -1.76 -44.97 -4.36
C LEU A 15 -0.33 -45.50 -4.56
N ALA A 16 0.11 -45.71 -5.80
CA ALA A 16 1.45 -46.27 -6.06
C ALA A 16 2.36 -45.46 -6.96
N ILE A 17 2.11 -44.16 -7.19
CA ILE A 17 3.06 -43.29 -7.92
C ILE A 17 3.18 -41.95 -7.22
N THR A 18 3.82 -41.91 -6.04
CA THR A 18 4.21 -40.62 -5.41
C THR A 18 5.51 -40.75 -4.65
N PHE A 19 6.56 -41.23 -5.32
CA PHE A 19 7.91 -41.01 -4.84
C PHE A 19 8.80 -40.73 -6.04
N VAL A 20 8.79 -39.51 -6.53
CA VAL A 20 9.89 -38.78 -7.17
C VAL A 20 9.30 -37.48 -7.72
N VAL A 21 9.30 -36.42 -6.97
CA VAL A 21 9.63 -35.06 -7.36
C VAL A 21 9.63 -34.14 -6.12
N PRO A 22 10.73 -34.04 -5.37
CA PRO A 22 10.83 -33.02 -4.32
C PRO A 22 11.66 -31.80 -4.73
N SER A 23 11.60 -31.32 -5.98
CA SER A 23 12.50 -30.24 -6.36
C SER A 23 11.91 -29.12 -7.26
N LEU A 24 10.60 -29.06 -7.44
CA LEU A 24 10.00 -28.01 -8.28
C LEU A 24 8.91 -27.17 -7.59
N LEU A 25 8.75 -27.29 -6.28
CA LEU A 25 7.89 -26.39 -5.50
C LEU A 25 8.73 -25.42 -4.67
N SER A 26 9.61 -24.68 -5.33
CA SER A 26 10.12 -23.41 -4.76
C SER A 26 9.01 -22.35 -4.83
N GLY A 27 7.86 -22.67 -4.27
CA GLY A 27 6.87 -21.68 -3.94
C GLY A 27 7.51 -20.76 -2.90
N LYS A 28 7.67 -19.48 -3.21
CA LYS A 28 8.00 -18.47 -2.22
C LYS A 28 7.04 -18.66 -1.06
N ALA A 29 7.52 -19.16 0.06
CA ALA A 29 6.74 -19.24 1.28
C ALA A 29 6.44 -17.79 1.67
N HIS A 30 5.25 -17.30 1.33
CA HIS A 30 4.76 -16.07 1.89
C HIS A 30 4.60 -16.32 3.39
N ALA A 31 5.55 -15.81 4.15
CA ALA A 31 5.46 -15.83 5.60
C ALA A 31 4.11 -15.23 5.98
N LYS A 32 3.27 -16.03 6.65
CA LYS A 32 1.96 -15.58 7.13
C LYS A 32 2.21 -14.35 7.96
N LYS A 33 1.74 -13.18 7.49
CA LYS A 33 1.91 -11.91 8.18
C LYS A 33 1.43 -12.11 9.62
N PRO A 34 2.24 -11.79 10.64
CA PRO A 34 1.82 -12.00 12.03
C PRO A 34 0.48 -11.33 12.24
N LEU A 35 -0.40 -11.99 13.01
CA LEU A 35 -1.70 -11.43 13.41
C LEU A 35 -1.51 -10.00 13.85
N ALA A 36 -2.21 -9.07 13.22
CA ALA A 36 -2.07 -7.65 13.47
C ALA A 36 -2.16 -7.39 14.99
N GLN A 37 -1.11 -6.82 15.54
CA GLN A 37 -1.12 -6.39 16.94
C GLN A 37 -2.30 -5.43 17.15
N LYS A 38 -2.99 -5.57 18.26
CA LYS A 38 -4.07 -4.62 18.61
C LYS A 38 -3.50 -3.20 18.59
N VAL A 39 -4.14 -2.32 17.86
CA VAL A 39 -3.79 -0.91 17.85
C VAL A 39 -3.97 -0.33 19.24
N THR A 40 -2.94 0.32 19.79
CA THR A 40 -2.95 0.93 21.11
C THR A 40 -2.42 2.35 21.04
N ASP A 41 -2.84 3.20 21.96
CA ASP A 41 -2.34 4.57 22.14
C ASP A 41 -0.95 4.65 22.80
N LYS A 42 -0.44 3.51 23.27
CA LYS A 42 0.86 3.42 23.96
C LYS A 42 2.05 3.40 23.01
N GLN A 43 1.82 3.23 21.71
CA GLN A 43 2.86 3.11 20.72
C GLN A 43 2.55 4.01 19.53
N SER A 44 3.44 4.97 19.27
CA SER A 44 3.40 5.81 18.08
C SER A 44 4.48 5.36 17.10
N TRP A 45 4.14 5.33 15.84
CA TRP A 45 5.04 4.94 14.76
C TRP A 45 5.62 6.16 14.08
N GLY A 46 6.88 6.07 13.67
CA GLY A 46 7.54 7.12 12.91
C GLY A 46 8.48 6.54 11.86
N ILE A 47 8.70 7.30 10.80
CA ILE A 47 9.66 6.96 9.74
C ILE A 47 10.80 7.95 9.81
N HIS A 48 12.02 7.46 10.01
CA HIS A 48 13.22 8.28 9.95
C HIS A 48 13.81 8.24 8.54
N VAL A 49 13.96 9.41 7.93
CA VAL A 49 14.53 9.57 6.58
C VAL A 49 15.84 10.33 6.68
N ASP A 50 16.94 9.69 6.28
CA ASP A 50 18.24 10.35 6.13
C ASP A 50 18.37 10.92 4.70
N ALA A 51 17.98 12.18 4.55
CA ALA A 51 18.05 12.87 3.27
C ALA A 51 19.49 13.05 2.74
N GLY A 52 20.49 12.95 3.61
CA GLY A 52 21.91 13.01 3.23
C GLY A 52 22.38 11.81 2.42
N LYS A 53 21.69 10.67 2.59
CA LYS A 53 21.95 9.42 1.85
C LYS A 53 21.10 9.28 0.59
N CYS A 54 20.18 10.20 0.33
CA CYS A 54 19.31 10.15 -0.83
C CYS A 54 20.05 10.65 -2.07
N VAL A 55 20.44 9.74 -2.95
CA VAL A 55 21.14 10.07 -4.21
C VAL A 55 20.15 10.54 -5.27
N GLU A 56 20.60 11.46 -6.10
CA GLU A 56 19.86 11.87 -7.29
C GLU A 56 19.63 10.66 -8.21
N GLY A 57 18.43 10.56 -8.79
CA GLY A 57 18.07 9.43 -9.66
C GLY A 57 17.61 8.15 -8.94
N CYS A 58 17.90 7.95 -7.65
CA CYS A 58 17.46 6.76 -6.93
C CYS A 58 15.95 6.77 -6.70
N THR A 59 15.25 5.70 -7.08
CA THR A 59 13.79 5.51 -6.92
C THR A 59 13.41 4.35 -6.01
N ALA A 60 14.39 3.69 -5.40
CA ALA A 60 14.20 2.43 -4.66
C ALA A 60 13.05 2.44 -3.64
N CYS A 61 12.85 3.54 -2.89
CA CYS A 61 11.75 3.66 -1.92
C CYS A 61 10.38 3.79 -2.62
N VAL A 62 10.32 4.45 -3.78
CA VAL A 62 9.10 4.60 -4.59
C VAL A 62 8.76 3.26 -5.22
N ASP A 63 9.74 2.60 -5.82
CA ASP A 63 9.56 1.31 -6.50
C ASP A 63 9.12 0.22 -5.53
N ALA A 64 9.76 0.13 -4.37
CA ALA A 64 9.36 -0.81 -3.32
C ALA A 64 7.93 -0.55 -2.81
N CYS A 65 7.54 0.71 -2.65
CA CYS A 65 6.18 1.07 -2.27
C CYS A 65 5.17 0.70 -3.36
N ASN A 66 5.50 0.96 -4.60
CA ASN A 66 4.65 0.66 -5.76
C ASN A 66 4.47 -0.85 -5.92
N GLU A 67 5.54 -1.63 -5.80
CA GLU A 67 5.52 -3.09 -5.87
C GLU A 67 4.66 -3.69 -4.75
N GLU A 68 4.94 -3.34 -3.49
CA GLU A 68 4.21 -3.86 -2.33
C GLU A 68 2.72 -3.52 -2.38
N ASN A 69 2.39 -2.34 -2.87
CA ASN A 69 1.03 -1.83 -2.87
C ASN A 69 0.34 -1.95 -4.23
N GLY A 70 0.96 -2.54 -5.24
CA GLY A 70 0.39 -2.73 -6.58
C GLY A 70 0.02 -1.40 -7.25
N LEU A 71 0.79 -0.33 -7.01
CA LEU A 71 0.57 0.98 -7.62
C LEU A 71 1.12 1.00 -9.03
N THR A 72 0.40 0.41 -9.96
CA THR A 72 0.79 0.41 -11.38
C THR A 72 0.51 1.77 -11.99
N GLY A 73 1.54 2.40 -12.55
CA GLY A 73 1.39 3.63 -13.31
C GLY A 73 0.82 3.37 -14.71
N PHE A 74 0.00 4.29 -15.19
CA PHE A 74 -0.57 4.29 -16.53
C PHE A 74 0.14 5.28 -17.45
N GLY A 75 1.33 5.75 -17.07
CA GLY A 75 2.10 6.75 -17.79
C GLY A 75 1.61 8.18 -17.61
N ARG A 76 0.86 8.44 -16.56
CA ARG A 76 0.29 9.76 -16.25
C ARG A 76 0.81 10.24 -14.88
N PRO A 77 2.05 10.73 -14.80
CA PRO A 77 2.70 11.02 -13.50
C PRO A 77 1.96 12.02 -12.62
N GLU A 78 1.11 12.86 -13.19
CA GLU A 78 0.31 13.84 -12.42
C GLU A 78 -0.97 13.27 -11.82
N THR A 79 -1.50 12.19 -12.39
CA THR A 79 -2.80 11.61 -12.00
C THR A 79 -2.70 10.18 -11.49
N ASP A 80 -1.62 9.48 -11.79
CA ASP A 80 -1.39 8.13 -11.29
C ASP A 80 -1.20 8.13 -9.76
N SER A 81 -1.65 7.06 -9.15
CA SER A 81 -1.61 6.94 -7.69
C SER A 81 -0.16 6.84 -7.19
N GLN A 82 0.26 7.77 -6.35
CA GLN A 82 1.60 7.82 -5.78
C GLN A 82 1.51 8.01 -4.27
N TRP A 83 2.00 7.07 -3.50
CA TRP A 83 2.04 7.17 -2.05
C TRP A 83 3.34 7.78 -1.53
N ILE A 84 4.43 7.46 -2.20
CA ILE A 84 5.73 8.08 -1.98
C ILE A 84 6.15 8.79 -3.25
N ARG A 85 6.54 10.04 -3.13
CA ARG A 85 7.09 10.85 -4.23
C ARG A 85 8.49 11.28 -3.88
N LYS A 86 9.35 11.30 -4.85
CA LYS A 86 10.67 11.90 -4.71
C LYS A 86 10.60 13.38 -5.05
N VAL A 87 11.01 14.22 -4.11
CA VAL A 87 11.01 15.67 -4.27
C VAL A 87 12.44 16.17 -4.22
N THR A 88 12.84 16.98 -5.19
CA THR A 88 14.13 17.64 -5.22
C THR A 88 13.94 19.12 -4.90
N VAL A 89 14.59 19.58 -3.85
CA VAL A 89 14.54 20.97 -3.39
C VAL A 89 15.90 21.61 -3.58
N LYS A 90 15.92 22.77 -4.24
CA LYS A 90 17.11 23.61 -4.38
C LYS A 90 17.03 24.78 -3.39
N ASN A 91 18.02 24.90 -2.53
CA ASN A 91 18.17 26.07 -1.67
C ASN A 91 18.62 27.27 -2.53
N LYS A 92 17.86 28.34 -2.54
CA LYS A 92 18.13 29.53 -3.37
C LYS A 92 19.38 30.30 -2.94
N THR A 93 19.78 30.20 -1.67
CA THR A 93 20.91 30.93 -1.13
C THR A 93 22.24 30.19 -1.27
N THR A 94 22.20 28.85 -1.09
CA THR A 94 23.42 28.02 -1.08
C THR A 94 23.58 27.20 -2.33
N ASP A 95 22.63 27.26 -3.28
CA ASP A 95 22.52 26.39 -4.47
C ASP A 95 22.52 24.87 -4.15
N LYS A 96 22.49 24.50 -2.88
CA LYS A 96 22.47 23.10 -2.46
C LYS A 96 21.18 22.43 -2.92
N ILE A 97 21.33 21.31 -3.60
CA ILE A 97 20.23 20.42 -4.00
C ILE A 97 20.10 19.33 -2.96
N THR A 98 18.88 19.11 -2.49
CA THR A 98 18.57 18.02 -1.57
C THR A 98 17.38 17.26 -2.12
N THR A 99 17.50 15.94 -2.20
CA THR A 99 16.42 15.07 -2.65
C THR A 99 15.91 14.26 -1.46
N MET A 100 14.60 14.10 -1.36
CA MET A 100 14.00 13.35 -0.26
C MET A 100 12.70 12.67 -0.70
N PRO A 101 12.32 11.52 -0.12
CA PRO A 101 10.99 10.98 -0.28
C PRO A 101 9.98 11.84 0.48
N MET A 102 8.85 12.12 -0.17
CA MET A 102 7.72 12.82 0.42
C MET A 102 6.51 11.89 0.45
N MET A 103 5.95 11.68 1.63
CA MET A 103 4.84 10.78 1.89
C MET A 103 3.89 11.39 2.92
N CYS A 104 2.86 10.66 3.33
CA CYS A 104 2.00 11.08 4.43
C CYS A 104 2.82 11.26 5.72
N GLN A 105 2.63 12.43 6.37
CA GLN A 105 3.36 12.77 7.61
C GLN A 105 2.58 12.36 8.86
N HIS A 106 1.42 11.72 8.72
CA HIS A 106 0.55 11.33 9.83
C HIS A 106 0.40 12.43 10.88
N CYS A 107 0.01 13.63 10.41
CA CYS A 107 -0.03 14.87 11.18
C CYS A 107 -0.72 14.71 12.53
N GLU A 108 -0.26 15.48 13.54
CA GLU A 108 -0.93 15.51 14.86
C GLU A 108 -2.36 16.03 14.73
N ASN A 109 -2.54 17.14 14.00
CA ASN A 109 -3.84 17.71 13.66
C ASN A 109 -4.02 17.61 12.13
N PRO A 110 -4.57 16.52 11.60
CA PRO A 110 -4.60 16.26 10.17
C PRO A 110 -5.73 17.03 9.46
N PRO A 111 -5.45 18.10 8.72
CA PRO A 111 -6.50 18.89 8.05
C PRO A 111 -7.28 18.07 7.03
N CYS A 112 -6.70 17.00 6.54
CA CYS A 112 -7.39 16.09 5.63
C CYS A 112 -8.49 15.26 6.31
N CYS A 113 -8.48 15.13 7.63
CA CYS A 113 -9.58 14.53 8.40
C CYS A 113 -10.68 15.57 8.65
N ASP A 114 -10.31 16.82 8.96
CA ASP A 114 -11.24 17.89 9.29
C ASP A 114 -12.16 18.24 8.11
N VAL A 115 -11.63 18.19 6.88
CA VAL A 115 -12.40 18.52 5.67
C VAL A 115 -13.18 17.34 5.10
N CYS A 116 -13.10 16.15 5.69
CA CYS A 116 -13.75 14.97 5.13
C CYS A 116 -15.24 14.92 5.50
N PRO A 117 -16.18 15.11 4.54
CA PRO A 117 -17.60 15.19 4.86
C PRO A 117 -18.21 13.87 5.33
N THR A 118 -17.57 12.74 5.00
CA THR A 118 -18.04 11.41 5.37
C THR A 118 -17.29 10.81 6.56
N GLY A 119 -16.26 11.49 7.08
CA GLY A 119 -15.36 10.93 8.09
C GLY A 119 -14.52 9.75 7.59
N ALA A 120 -14.45 9.54 6.25
CA ALA A 120 -13.64 8.49 5.67
C ALA A 120 -12.14 8.67 5.96
N SER A 121 -11.67 9.92 6.01
CA SER A 121 -10.33 10.27 6.51
C SER A 121 -10.38 10.38 8.02
N PHE A 122 -9.58 9.59 8.71
CA PHE A 122 -9.55 9.57 10.18
C PHE A 122 -8.13 9.31 10.71
N LYS A 123 -7.89 9.75 11.94
CA LYS A 123 -6.67 9.45 12.69
C LYS A 123 -6.96 8.29 13.64
N ARG A 124 -6.17 7.26 13.55
CA ARG A 124 -6.22 6.09 14.44
C ARG A 124 -5.57 6.44 15.78
N VAL A 125 -5.88 5.68 16.82
CA VAL A 125 -5.38 5.95 18.20
C VAL A 125 -3.85 5.87 18.33
N ASP A 126 -3.17 5.15 17.45
CA ASP A 126 -1.71 5.09 17.37
C ASP A 126 -1.09 6.22 16.51
N GLY A 127 -1.88 7.22 16.13
CA GLY A 127 -1.43 8.38 15.37
C GLY A 127 -1.44 8.21 13.85
N ILE A 128 -1.69 7.02 13.33
CA ILE A 128 -1.73 6.76 11.89
C ILE A 128 -2.99 7.38 11.27
N VAL A 129 -2.80 8.20 10.23
CA VAL A 129 -3.88 8.81 9.46
C VAL A 129 -4.22 7.93 8.26
N MET A 130 -5.46 7.50 8.18
CA MET A 130 -5.95 6.54 7.20
C MET A 130 -7.16 7.05 6.41
N VAL A 131 -7.52 6.32 5.37
CA VAL A 131 -8.77 6.50 4.62
C VAL A 131 -9.54 5.20 4.63
N ASN A 132 -10.78 5.24 5.10
CA ASN A 132 -11.73 4.15 4.92
C ASN A 132 -12.34 4.25 3.51
N GLN A 133 -11.96 3.33 2.65
CA GLN A 133 -12.40 3.34 1.24
C GLN A 133 -13.88 3.03 1.07
N HIS A 134 -14.49 2.30 2.01
CA HIS A 134 -15.93 1.97 1.95
C HIS A 134 -16.83 3.19 2.20
N THR A 135 -16.32 4.18 2.94
CA THR A 135 -17.06 5.42 3.24
C THR A 135 -16.58 6.61 2.42
N CYS A 136 -15.47 6.46 1.67
CA CYS A 136 -14.92 7.50 0.82
C CYS A 136 -15.78 7.71 -0.42
N ILE A 137 -16.27 8.93 -0.63
CA ILE A 137 -17.04 9.33 -1.80
C ILE A 137 -16.20 9.96 -2.92
N GLY A 138 -14.87 10.03 -2.76
CA GLY A 138 -13.96 10.56 -3.77
C GLY A 138 -14.04 12.06 -4.03
N CYS A 139 -14.56 12.87 -3.10
CA CYS A 139 -14.70 14.32 -3.27
C CYS A 139 -13.38 15.09 -3.36
N ARG A 140 -12.24 14.48 -2.99
CA ARG A 140 -10.87 15.00 -3.07
C ARG A 140 -10.54 16.21 -2.18
N TYR A 141 -11.43 16.64 -1.29
CA TYR A 141 -11.15 17.75 -0.38
C TYR A 141 -9.91 17.50 0.48
N CYS A 142 -9.71 16.27 0.93
CA CYS A 142 -8.52 15.89 1.68
C CYS A 142 -7.21 15.98 0.87
N MET A 143 -7.25 15.90 -0.46
CA MET A 143 -6.10 16.13 -1.33
C MET A 143 -5.75 17.62 -1.40
N MET A 144 -6.76 18.48 -1.46
CA MET A 144 -6.58 19.93 -1.48
C MET A 144 -6.09 20.46 -0.13
N ALA A 145 -6.62 19.92 0.96
CA ALA A 145 -6.26 20.30 2.32
C ALA A 145 -4.86 19.82 2.74
N CYS A 146 -4.30 18.80 2.10
CA CYS A 146 -3.00 18.25 2.46
C CYS A 146 -1.85 19.19 2.04
N PRO A 147 -1.09 19.79 2.99
CA PRO A 147 0.01 20.69 2.63
C PRO A 147 1.18 19.95 1.98
N PHE A 148 1.32 18.65 2.24
CA PHE A 148 2.37 17.80 1.69
C PHE A 148 2.00 17.16 0.35
N LYS A 149 0.76 17.33 -0.12
CA LYS A 149 0.23 16.67 -1.33
C LYS A 149 0.44 15.16 -1.32
N ALA A 150 0.31 14.55 -0.14
CA ALA A 150 0.62 13.14 0.11
C ALA A 150 -0.59 12.22 -0.10
N ARG A 151 -1.65 12.71 -0.74
CA ARG A 151 -2.85 11.95 -1.05
C ARG A 151 -3.02 11.82 -2.55
N SER A 152 -3.38 10.63 -2.99
CA SER A 152 -3.63 10.30 -4.39
C SER A 152 -5.07 9.85 -4.59
N PHE A 153 -5.60 10.08 -5.77
CA PHE A 153 -6.92 9.60 -6.15
C PHE A 153 -6.79 8.43 -7.12
N VAL A 154 -7.52 7.36 -6.87
CA VAL A 154 -7.51 6.16 -7.72
C VAL A 154 -8.53 6.33 -8.85
N HIS A 155 -8.04 6.68 -10.02
CA HIS A 155 -8.86 6.89 -11.21
C HIS A 155 -9.29 5.59 -11.88
N GLU A 156 -8.47 4.55 -11.79
CA GLU A 156 -8.68 3.27 -12.46
C GLU A 156 -8.47 2.11 -11.50
N THR A 157 -9.07 0.99 -11.80
CA THR A 157 -8.90 -0.22 -10.98
C THR A 157 -7.46 -0.70 -11.05
N LEU A 158 -6.82 -0.84 -9.89
CA LEU A 158 -5.50 -1.44 -9.78
C LEU A 158 -5.65 -2.95 -9.69
N THR A 159 -4.91 -3.69 -10.52
CA THR A 159 -5.06 -5.15 -10.68
C THR A 159 -3.97 -5.97 -10.02
N GLN A 160 -2.84 -5.35 -9.70
CA GLN A 160 -1.66 -6.02 -9.14
C GLN A 160 -1.53 -5.82 -7.62
N GLN A 161 -2.64 -5.68 -6.93
CA GLN A 161 -2.65 -5.46 -5.50
C GLN A 161 -2.42 -6.75 -4.72
N ASN A 162 -1.67 -6.65 -3.62
CA ASN A 162 -1.65 -7.71 -2.63
C ASN A 162 -3.05 -7.87 -2.02
N THR A 163 -3.45 -9.13 -1.78
CA THR A 163 -4.79 -9.49 -1.27
C THR A 163 -5.19 -8.81 0.04
N ASN A 164 -4.22 -8.28 0.78
CA ASN A 164 -4.44 -7.61 2.08
C ASN A 164 -4.65 -6.09 1.97
N ALA A 165 -4.63 -5.53 0.78
CA ALA A 165 -4.78 -4.11 0.55
C ALA A 165 -5.86 -3.83 -0.50
N PRO A 166 -7.13 -4.17 -0.19
CA PRO A 166 -8.25 -3.93 -1.11
C PRO A 166 -8.38 -2.43 -1.37
N ARG A 167 -8.44 -2.05 -2.63
CA ARG A 167 -8.53 -0.66 -3.06
C ARG A 167 -9.63 -0.49 -4.07
N GLY A 168 -10.42 0.52 -3.82
CA GLY A 168 -11.52 0.85 -4.70
C GLY A 168 -11.14 1.93 -5.71
N LYS A 169 -11.60 1.78 -6.95
CA LYS A 169 -11.66 2.89 -7.90
C LYS A 169 -12.56 4.00 -7.34
N GLY A 170 -12.16 5.25 -7.54
CA GLY A 170 -12.95 6.42 -7.13
C GLY A 170 -12.72 6.86 -5.67
N CYS A 171 -11.75 6.29 -4.98
CA CYS A 171 -11.38 6.65 -3.62
C CYS A 171 -10.06 7.42 -3.56
N VAL A 172 -9.82 8.10 -2.45
CA VAL A 172 -8.53 8.73 -2.13
C VAL A 172 -7.70 7.75 -1.30
N GLU A 173 -6.41 7.72 -1.57
CA GLU A 173 -5.43 6.89 -0.85
C GLU A 173 -4.24 7.70 -0.37
N SER A 174 -3.48 7.15 0.57
CA SER A 174 -2.21 7.68 1.06
C SER A 174 -1.35 6.56 1.64
N CYS A 175 -0.09 6.84 1.90
CA CYS A 175 0.78 5.96 2.69
C CYS A 175 0.18 5.76 4.08
N ASN A 176 0.04 4.49 4.51
CA ASN A 176 -0.54 4.07 5.79
C ASN A 176 0.04 2.73 6.27
#